data_75e7b7317a84e4f32bf926f5ad46f07e
#
_entry.id   75e7b7317a84e4f32bf926f5ad46f07e
#
_cell.length_a   1.000
_cell.length_b   1.000
_cell.length_c   1.000
_cell.angle_alpha   90.00
_cell.angle_beta   90.00
_cell.angle_gamma   90.00
#
_symmetry.space_group_name_H-M   'P 1'
#
loop_
_entity.id
_entity.type
_entity.pdbx_description
1 polymer ?
#
loop_
_entity_poly.entity_id
_entity_poly.type
_entity_poly.pdbx_seq_one_letter_code
_entity_poly.pdbx_strand_id
1 'polypeptide(L)'
;MAEARRISFNQPMPPTDKVFNVDPYEKQTDAKVLYVQGPNVVTDKTVFYAESGGQASDAGTINGLPVIDVFKQSGTRLVVKRPDIDVPAVMVDTIIVHVLGQDAPFKVGDTVHMEIDWSRRYDAMRYHSVSHFLYHAAHKIYDKEGDPIFTKGCSIDNEGARFDFFGELPGDRLHEVEKIANDLITKPTDIVMEPEPLTKDIHYWRCGEILIPCGGTHVRSTTELAPIKVKRTKKGQTTTRLSCVFV
;
A
#
# COMPACT_ATOMS: atom_id res chain seq x y z
N MET A 1 8.73 1.21 20.09
CA MET A 1 8.72 0.02 19.21
C MET A 1 9.34 0.24 17.82
N ALA A 2 9.74 1.45 17.44
CA ALA A 2 10.39 1.73 16.14
C ALA A 2 11.89 1.34 16.06
N GLU A 3 12.59 1.18 17.17
CA GLU A 3 14.01 0.80 17.18
C GLU A 3 14.28 -0.68 16.86
N ALA A 4 13.32 -1.56 17.10
CA ALA A 4 13.48 -3.01 16.85
C ALA A 4 13.45 -3.41 15.36
N ARG A 5 13.06 -2.49 14.45
CA ARG A 5 12.94 -2.75 12.99
C ARG A 5 14.18 -2.34 12.18
N ARG A 6 15.28 -1.90 12.81
CA ARG A 6 16.51 -1.56 12.07
C ARG A 6 17.53 -2.66 12.19
N ILE A 7 17.99 -3.17 11.04
CA ILE A 7 19.15 -4.04 10.95
C ILE A 7 20.35 -3.24 10.43
N SER A 8 21.54 -3.61 10.88
CA SER A 8 22.79 -2.95 10.43
C SER A 8 23.46 -3.83 9.38
N PHE A 9 23.58 -3.34 8.16
CA PHE A 9 24.32 -4.01 7.10
C PHE A 9 25.82 -3.73 7.24
N ASN A 10 26.63 -4.78 7.20
CA ASN A 10 28.08 -4.67 7.25
C ASN A 10 28.70 -4.19 5.93
N GLN A 11 27.91 -4.12 4.87
CA GLN A 11 28.29 -3.66 3.53
C GLN A 11 27.09 -3.04 2.83
N PRO A 12 27.29 -2.21 1.79
CA PRO A 12 26.19 -1.73 0.96
C PRO A 12 25.39 -2.89 0.37
N MET A 13 24.07 -2.79 0.46
CA MET A 13 23.14 -3.80 -0.10
C MET A 13 22.46 -3.21 -1.33
N PRO A 14 22.28 -3.99 -2.41
CA PRO A 14 21.50 -3.52 -3.54
C PRO A 14 20.03 -3.37 -3.17
N PRO A 15 19.28 -2.48 -3.85
CA PRO A 15 17.83 -2.40 -3.72
C PRO A 15 17.19 -3.76 -4.02
N THR A 16 16.13 -4.10 -3.26
CA THR A 16 15.34 -5.29 -3.54
C THR A 16 14.43 -5.06 -4.75
N ASP A 17 14.46 -5.98 -5.71
CA ASP A 17 13.54 -5.96 -6.84
C ASP A 17 12.11 -6.37 -6.39
N LYS A 18 11.14 -5.49 -6.61
CA LYS A 18 9.76 -5.63 -6.11
C LYS A 18 8.89 -6.21 -7.22
N VAL A 19 8.70 -7.53 -7.21
CA VAL A 19 7.91 -8.25 -8.23
C VAL A 19 6.48 -7.70 -8.28
N PHE A 20 5.90 -7.36 -7.14
CA PHE A 20 4.55 -6.78 -7.04
C PHE A 20 4.39 -5.41 -7.71
N ASN A 21 5.47 -4.69 -8.01
CA ASN A 21 5.43 -3.45 -8.79
C ASN A 21 5.18 -3.70 -10.28
N VAL A 22 5.55 -4.90 -10.77
CA VAL A 22 5.33 -5.32 -12.16
C VAL A 22 4.00 -6.05 -12.28
N ASP A 23 3.76 -7.02 -11.41
CA ASP A 23 2.48 -7.73 -11.32
C ASP A 23 2.08 -7.98 -9.84
N PRO A 24 1.09 -7.25 -9.32
CA PRO A 24 0.61 -7.45 -7.97
C PRO A 24 -0.13 -8.78 -7.75
N TYR A 25 -0.44 -9.53 -8.83
CA TYR A 25 -1.08 -10.84 -8.79
C TYR A 25 -0.10 -12.00 -8.68
N GLU A 26 1.21 -11.75 -8.80
CA GLU A 26 2.21 -12.78 -8.53
C GLU A 26 2.17 -13.21 -7.07
N LYS A 27 1.97 -14.51 -6.86
CA LYS A 27 1.76 -15.12 -5.54
C LYS A 27 3.04 -15.69 -4.95
N GLN A 28 3.99 -16.04 -5.80
CA GLN A 28 5.23 -16.75 -5.43
C GLN A 28 6.39 -16.34 -6.31
N THR A 29 7.61 -16.48 -5.81
CA THR A 29 8.84 -16.30 -6.59
C THR A 29 9.99 -17.04 -5.92
N ASP A 30 10.97 -17.49 -6.70
CA ASP A 30 12.25 -17.91 -6.15
C ASP A 30 13.20 -16.71 -6.10
N ALA A 31 13.90 -16.54 -4.99
CA ALA A 31 14.78 -15.40 -4.75
C ALA A 31 16.11 -15.86 -4.13
N LYS A 32 17.17 -15.09 -4.39
CA LYS A 32 18.49 -15.33 -3.82
C LYS A 32 18.66 -14.59 -2.51
N VAL A 33 19.09 -15.27 -1.46
CA VAL A 33 19.38 -14.67 -0.15
C VAL A 33 20.64 -13.81 -0.26
N LEU A 34 20.52 -12.53 0.11
CA LEU A 34 21.62 -11.57 0.13
C LEU A 34 22.13 -11.27 1.55
N TYR A 35 21.27 -11.43 2.57
CA TYR A 35 21.61 -11.15 3.96
C TYR A 35 20.72 -11.94 4.91
N VAL A 36 21.31 -12.39 6.03
CA VAL A 36 20.62 -13.06 7.13
C VAL A 36 21.18 -12.56 8.47
N GLN A 37 20.29 -12.20 9.40
CA GLN A 37 20.64 -11.90 10.78
C GLN A 37 19.50 -12.33 11.70
N GLY A 38 19.67 -13.40 12.45
CA GLY A 38 18.58 -13.98 13.24
C GLY A 38 17.37 -14.30 12.36
N PRO A 39 16.17 -13.77 12.69
CA PRO A 39 14.97 -13.97 11.88
C PRO A 39 14.90 -13.09 10.62
N ASN A 40 15.82 -12.13 10.45
CA ASN A 40 15.76 -11.15 9.35
C ASN A 40 16.44 -11.70 8.10
N VAL A 41 15.72 -11.69 6.97
CA VAL A 41 16.18 -12.15 5.66
C VAL A 41 15.99 -11.04 4.63
N VAL A 42 17.03 -10.76 3.84
CA VAL A 42 16.97 -9.90 2.66
C VAL A 42 17.31 -10.73 1.43
N THR A 43 16.55 -10.55 0.37
CA THR A 43 16.69 -11.25 -0.91
C THR A 43 16.87 -10.25 -2.06
N ASP A 44 17.36 -10.72 -3.21
CA ASP A 44 17.54 -9.90 -4.41
C ASP A 44 16.21 -9.38 -4.98
N LYS A 45 15.15 -10.16 -4.87
CA LYS A 45 13.78 -9.79 -5.27
C LYS A 45 12.76 -10.35 -4.28
N THR A 46 11.53 -9.81 -4.32
CA THR A 46 10.44 -10.27 -3.44
C THR A 46 9.07 -10.11 -4.07
N VAL A 47 8.15 -11.05 -3.75
CA VAL A 47 6.70 -10.91 -4.00
C VAL A 47 5.98 -10.24 -2.81
N PHE A 48 6.60 -10.14 -1.64
CA PHE A 48 6.01 -9.57 -0.44
C PHE A 48 5.96 -8.05 -0.51
N TYR A 49 4.76 -7.49 -0.36
CA TYR A 49 4.58 -6.06 -0.14
C TYR A 49 4.99 -5.70 1.28
N ALA A 50 5.87 -4.73 1.41
CA ALA A 50 6.27 -4.17 2.71
C ALA A 50 5.34 -3.03 3.11
N GLU A 51 4.97 -2.94 4.39
CA GLU A 51 4.12 -1.87 4.93
C GLU A 51 4.54 -0.49 4.42
N SER A 52 3.63 0.19 3.72
CA SER A 52 3.88 1.50 3.13
C SER A 52 2.59 2.19 2.73
N GLY A 53 2.55 3.54 2.81
CA GLY A 53 1.40 4.31 2.33
C GLY A 53 0.06 3.94 3.00
N GLY A 54 0.11 3.41 4.23
CA GLY A 54 -1.06 2.95 4.96
C GLY A 54 -1.50 1.52 4.65
N GLN A 55 -1.00 0.88 3.58
CA GLN A 55 -1.29 -0.52 3.32
C GLN A 55 -0.41 -1.41 4.20
N ALA A 56 -1.05 -2.37 4.90
CA ALA A 56 -0.38 -3.37 5.72
C ALA A 56 0.54 -4.27 4.88
N SER A 57 1.58 -4.81 5.50
CA SER A 57 2.47 -5.79 4.88
C SER A 57 1.74 -7.10 4.60
N ASP A 58 2.28 -7.84 3.63
CA ASP A 58 1.85 -9.21 3.40
C ASP A 58 2.30 -10.16 4.52
N ALA A 59 1.58 -11.25 4.61
CA ALA A 59 1.98 -12.47 5.29
C ALA A 59 2.22 -13.59 4.27
N GLY A 60 2.85 -14.67 4.70
CA GLY A 60 3.15 -15.82 3.84
C GLY A 60 4.29 -16.65 4.37
N THR A 61 5.05 -17.29 3.48
CA THR A 61 6.17 -18.16 3.86
C THR A 61 7.41 -17.95 3.00
N ILE A 62 8.59 -18.25 3.58
CA ILE A 62 9.84 -18.44 2.85
C ILE A 62 10.31 -19.87 3.13
N ASN A 63 10.38 -20.74 2.11
CA ASN A 63 10.62 -22.18 2.24
C ASN A 63 9.72 -22.84 3.30
N GLY A 64 8.44 -22.45 3.37
CA GLY A 64 7.47 -22.94 4.35
C GLY A 64 7.57 -22.33 5.75
N LEU A 65 8.58 -21.49 6.04
CA LEU A 65 8.72 -20.79 7.31
C LEU A 65 7.87 -19.52 7.31
N PRO A 66 7.04 -19.27 8.36
CA PRO A 66 6.16 -18.11 8.41
C PRO A 66 6.93 -16.78 8.38
N VAL A 67 6.52 -15.87 7.50
CA VAL A 67 6.91 -14.46 7.49
C VAL A 67 5.89 -13.68 8.34
N ILE A 68 6.36 -13.11 9.45
CA ILE A 68 5.52 -12.43 10.44
C ILE A 68 5.51 -10.91 10.29
N ASP A 69 6.50 -10.35 9.57
CA ASP A 69 6.58 -8.92 9.26
C ASP A 69 7.41 -8.69 7.99
N VAL A 70 7.09 -7.64 7.24
CA VAL A 70 7.86 -7.19 6.07
C VAL A 70 7.94 -5.68 6.09
N PHE A 71 9.14 -5.12 6.09
CA PHE A 71 9.33 -3.67 6.15
C PHE A 71 10.41 -3.17 5.20
N LYS A 72 10.33 -1.88 4.87
CA LYS A 72 11.32 -1.17 4.05
C LYS A 72 12.44 -0.64 4.93
N GLN A 73 13.67 -0.80 4.48
CA GLN A 73 14.85 -0.22 5.10
C GLN A 73 15.74 0.42 4.03
N SER A 74 16.46 1.48 4.43
CA SER A 74 17.32 2.25 3.53
C SER A 74 16.55 2.85 2.34
N GLY A 75 17.27 3.30 1.33
CA GLY A 75 16.71 3.89 0.12
C GLY A 75 17.08 5.37 -0.04
N THR A 76 16.73 5.92 -1.19
CA THR A 76 16.96 7.32 -1.54
C THR A 76 15.65 8.09 -1.54
N ARG A 77 15.63 9.27 -0.92
CA ARG A 77 14.45 10.15 -0.98
C ARG A 77 14.40 10.82 -2.34
N LEU A 78 13.31 10.61 -3.06
CA LEU A 78 13.04 11.23 -4.37
C LEU A 78 11.85 12.18 -4.29
N VAL A 79 11.96 13.33 -4.93
CA VAL A 79 10.88 14.30 -5.12
C VAL A 79 10.62 14.40 -6.62
N VAL A 80 9.43 14.01 -7.05
CA VAL A 80 8.97 14.12 -8.43
C VAL A 80 8.12 15.38 -8.54
N LYS A 81 8.42 16.23 -9.54
CA LYS A 81 7.61 17.41 -9.82
C LYS A 81 6.77 17.15 -11.08
N ARG A 82 5.47 17.23 -10.92
CA ARG A 82 4.50 17.14 -12.02
C ARG A 82 3.60 18.37 -12.00
N PRO A 83 3.21 18.90 -13.18
CA PRO A 83 2.31 20.06 -13.24
C PRO A 83 0.84 19.71 -12.99
N ASP A 84 0.48 18.43 -13.16
CA ASP A 84 -0.89 17.93 -13.16
C ASP A 84 -1.31 17.28 -11.84
N ILE A 85 -0.35 16.95 -10.97
CA ILE A 85 -0.62 16.27 -9.70
C ILE A 85 0.50 16.47 -8.70
N ASP A 86 0.17 16.64 -7.44
CA ASP A 86 1.12 16.68 -6.34
C ASP A 86 1.59 15.28 -5.98
N VAL A 87 2.88 15.00 -6.19
CA VAL A 87 3.51 13.73 -5.82
C VAL A 87 4.25 13.91 -4.51
N PRO A 88 3.90 13.16 -3.45
CA PRO A 88 4.64 13.23 -2.19
C PRO A 88 6.09 12.76 -2.39
N ALA A 89 6.99 13.25 -1.55
CA ALA A 89 8.34 12.71 -1.50
C ALA A 89 8.31 11.24 -1.07
N VAL A 90 8.93 10.36 -1.86
CA VAL A 90 8.93 8.91 -1.64
C VAL A 90 10.35 8.39 -1.43
N MET A 91 10.46 7.22 -0.80
CA MET A 91 11.72 6.48 -0.71
C MET A 91 11.76 5.45 -1.84
N VAL A 92 12.76 5.59 -2.72
CA VAL A 92 13.04 4.66 -3.82
C VAL A 92 14.30 3.83 -3.52
N ASP A 93 14.55 2.80 -4.29
CA ASP A 93 15.71 1.90 -4.13
C ASP A 93 15.79 1.30 -2.72
N THR A 94 14.64 0.99 -2.15
CA THR A 94 14.56 0.44 -0.79
C THR A 94 14.92 -1.04 -0.74
N ILE A 95 15.50 -1.43 0.40
CA ILE A 95 15.76 -2.83 0.75
C ILE A 95 14.53 -3.35 1.50
N ILE A 96 14.03 -4.52 1.11
CA ILE A 96 12.93 -5.18 1.79
C ILE A 96 13.48 -6.23 2.74
N VAL A 97 13.09 -6.13 4.00
CA VAL A 97 13.46 -7.06 5.07
C VAL A 97 12.25 -7.92 5.40
N HIS A 98 12.42 -9.23 5.34
CA HIS A 98 11.43 -10.23 5.76
C HIS A 98 11.80 -10.72 7.16
N VAL A 99 10.86 -10.71 8.09
CA VAL A 99 11.07 -11.22 9.46
C VAL A 99 10.35 -12.55 9.58
N LEU A 100 11.11 -13.61 9.82
CA LEU A 100 10.57 -14.94 10.06
C LEU A 100 10.08 -15.09 11.51
N GLY A 101 9.23 -16.06 11.78
CA GLY A 101 8.78 -16.41 13.13
C GLY A 101 9.86 -17.08 13.99
N GLN A 102 11.03 -17.35 13.41
CA GLN A 102 12.19 -17.97 14.05
C GLN A 102 13.47 -17.53 13.33
N ASP A 103 14.63 -17.88 13.87
CA ASP A 103 15.91 -17.63 13.19
C ASP A 103 15.95 -18.35 11.83
N ALA A 104 16.42 -17.62 10.83
CA ALA A 104 16.48 -18.11 9.45
C ALA A 104 17.56 -19.20 9.30
N PRO A 105 17.24 -20.41 8.80
CA PRO A 105 18.20 -21.48 8.59
C PRO A 105 18.98 -21.32 7.27
N PHE A 106 18.85 -20.17 6.61
CA PHE A 106 19.42 -19.90 5.28
C PHE A 106 20.83 -19.30 5.38
N LYS A 107 21.59 -19.43 4.29
CA LYS A 107 22.89 -18.79 4.10
C LYS A 107 22.82 -17.80 2.94
N VAL A 108 23.69 -16.79 2.96
CA VAL A 108 23.88 -15.89 1.81
C VAL A 108 24.25 -16.72 0.58
N GLY A 109 23.55 -16.50 -0.50
CA GLY A 109 23.69 -17.23 -1.75
C GLY A 109 22.68 -18.36 -1.97
N ASP A 110 21.97 -18.80 -0.93
CA ASP A 110 20.90 -19.80 -1.09
C ASP A 110 19.77 -19.25 -1.95
N THR A 111 19.10 -20.15 -2.68
CA THR A 111 17.83 -19.85 -3.33
C THR A 111 16.69 -20.27 -2.42
N VAL A 112 15.73 -19.37 -2.19
CA VAL A 112 14.57 -19.63 -1.35
C VAL A 112 13.29 -19.41 -2.15
N HIS A 113 12.28 -20.23 -1.87
CA HIS A 113 10.93 -20.08 -2.43
C HIS A 113 10.10 -19.20 -1.52
N MET A 114 9.49 -18.16 -2.09
CA MET A 114 8.63 -17.20 -1.41
C MET A 114 7.20 -17.38 -1.89
N GLU A 115 6.25 -17.42 -0.94
CA GLU A 115 4.80 -17.52 -1.24
C GLU A 115 4.03 -16.63 -0.27
N ILE A 116 3.15 -15.77 -0.80
CA ILE A 116 2.30 -14.89 0.01
C ILE A 116 0.97 -15.56 0.34
N ASP A 117 0.34 -15.14 1.46
CA ASP A 117 -1.08 -15.37 1.71
C ASP A 117 -1.89 -14.55 0.70
N TRP A 118 -2.29 -15.25 -0.38
CA TRP A 118 -3.01 -14.60 -1.47
C TRP A 118 -4.37 -14.03 -1.04
N SER A 119 -5.10 -14.72 -0.16
CA SER A 119 -6.39 -14.22 0.29
C SER A 119 -6.24 -12.86 0.98
N ARG A 120 -5.28 -12.77 1.90
CA ARG A 120 -4.94 -11.52 2.59
C ARG A 120 -4.50 -10.41 1.63
N ARG A 121 -3.60 -10.73 0.67
CA ARG A 121 -3.13 -9.79 -0.36
C ARG A 121 -4.28 -9.30 -1.21
N TYR A 122 -5.11 -10.19 -1.71
CA TYR A 122 -6.19 -9.85 -2.62
C TYR A 122 -7.25 -8.97 -1.95
N ASP A 123 -7.61 -9.26 -0.70
CA ASP A 123 -8.51 -8.41 0.07
C ASP A 123 -7.89 -7.02 0.35
N ALA A 124 -6.61 -6.96 0.70
CA ALA A 124 -5.89 -5.67 0.85
C ALA A 124 -5.88 -4.87 -0.47
N MET A 125 -5.68 -5.52 -1.64
CA MET A 125 -5.75 -4.89 -2.97
C MET A 125 -7.15 -4.32 -3.25
N ARG A 126 -8.19 -5.07 -2.92
CA ARG A 126 -9.59 -4.63 -3.08
C ARG A 126 -9.88 -3.42 -2.18
N TYR A 127 -9.53 -3.49 -0.90
CA TYR A 127 -9.72 -2.37 0.03
C TYR A 127 -8.84 -1.17 -0.32
N HIS A 128 -7.64 -1.37 -0.82
CA HIS A 128 -6.82 -0.26 -1.30
C HIS A 128 -7.47 0.43 -2.51
N SER A 129 -8.00 -0.33 -3.44
CA SER A 129 -8.67 0.23 -4.61
C SER A 129 -9.93 1.02 -4.23
N VAL A 130 -10.80 0.48 -3.36
CA VAL A 130 -11.99 1.24 -2.91
C VAL A 130 -11.63 2.44 -2.04
N SER A 131 -10.49 2.41 -1.34
CA SER A 131 -10.02 3.55 -0.56
C SER A 131 -9.74 4.78 -1.43
N HIS A 132 -9.23 4.60 -2.65
CA HIS A 132 -9.02 5.69 -3.60
C HIS A 132 -10.34 6.33 -4.06
N PHE A 133 -11.39 5.53 -4.26
CA PHE A 133 -12.72 6.08 -4.55
C PHE A 133 -13.32 6.81 -3.34
N LEU A 134 -13.14 6.29 -2.12
CA LEU A 134 -13.53 6.98 -0.89
C LEU A 134 -12.79 8.32 -0.74
N TYR A 135 -11.46 8.33 -0.96
CA TYR A 135 -10.63 9.52 -0.93
C TYR A 135 -11.12 10.57 -1.93
N HIS A 136 -11.29 10.17 -3.21
CA HIS A 136 -11.80 11.06 -4.26
C HIS A 136 -13.18 11.62 -3.93
N ALA A 137 -14.11 10.79 -3.46
CA ALA A 137 -15.46 11.20 -3.09
C ALA A 137 -15.45 12.17 -1.91
N ALA A 138 -14.59 11.94 -0.90
CA ALA A 138 -14.46 12.84 0.24
C ALA A 138 -13.96 14.23 -0.20
N HIS A 139 -12.92 14.29 -1.03
CA HIS A 139 -12.43 15.55 -1.59
C HIS A 139 -13.51 16.27 -2.40
N LYS A 140 -14.21 15.55 -3.28
CA LYS A 140 -15.30 16.12 -4.10
C LYS A 140 -16.43 16.75 -3.27
N ILE A 141 -16.69 16.24 -2.06
CA ILE A 141 -17.79 16.70 -1.20
C ILE A 141 -17.34 17.77 -0.19
N TYR A 142 -16.12 17.64 0.34
CA TYR A 142 -15.68 18.45 1.46
C TYR A 142 -14.65 19.53 1.11
N ASP A 143 -13.99 19.45 -0.06
CA ASP A 143 -13.11 20.54 -0.49
C ASP A 143 -13.90 21.82 -0.73
N LYS A 144 -13.33 22.94 -0.31
CA LYS A 144 -13.80 24.27 -0.61
C LYS A 144 -12.76 25.00 -1.45
N GLU A 145 -13.18 25.97 -2.22
CA GLU A 145 -12.24 26.80 -2.98
C GLU A 145 -11.24 27.48 -2.04
N GLY A 146 -9.95 27.20 -2.24
CA GLY A 146 -8.87 27.74 -1.40
C GLY A 146 -8.70 27.06 -0.03
N ASP A 147 -9.54 26.06 0.32
CA ASP A 147 -9.48 25.35 1.61
C ASP A 147 -9.77 23.84 1.42
N PRO A 148 -8.86 23.09 0.79
CA PRO A 148 -9.04 21.65 0.61
C PRO A 148 -8.88 20.90 1.94
N ILE A 149 -9.53 19.71 2.03
CA ILE A 149 -9.30 18.82 3.16
C ILE A 149 -7.94 18.14 3.05
N PHE A 150 -7.31 17.82 4.18
CA PHE A 150 -6.02 17.14 4.22
C PHE A 150 -6.10 15.86 5.04
N THR A 151 -5.46 14.81 4.57
CA THR A 151 -5.31 13.56 5.33
C THR A 151 -4.21 13.70 6.38
N LYS A 152 -4.50 13.19 7.58
CA LYS A 152 -3.53 13.02 8.66
C LYS A 152 -2.86 11.65 8.60
N GLY A 153 -3.54 10.65 8.03
CA GLY A 153 -3.07 9.29 7.87
C GLY A 153 -4.14 8.38 7.31
N CYS A 154 -3.73 7.19 6.93
CA CYS A 154 -4.61 6.14 6.43
C CYS A 154 -4.18 4.77 6.98
N SER A 155 -5.07 3.78 6.86
CA SER A 155 -4.79 2.38 7.12
C SER A 155 -5.66 1.53 6.22
N ILE A 156 -5.03 0.58 5.57
CA ILE A 156 -5.66 -0.32 4.61
C ILE A 156 -5.13 -1.72 4.91
N ASP A 157 -6.02 -2.65 5.14
CA ASP A 157 -5.69 -4.05 5.38
C ASP A 157 -6.73 -4.98 4.71
N ASN A 158 -6.75 -6.24 5.07
CA ASN A 158 -7.69 -7.22 4.53
C ASN A 158 -9.10 -7.17 5.17
N GLU A 159 -9.36 -6.24 6.10
CA GLU A 159 -10.65 -6.08 6.79
C GLU A 159 -11.34 -4.76 6.46
N GLY A 160 -10.58 -3.77 5.93
CA GLY A 160 -11.14 -2.47 5.60
C GLY A 160 -10.12 -1.41 5.21
N ALA A 161 -10.64 -0.23 4.94
CA ALA A 161 -9.81 0.94 4.70
C ALA A 161 -10.35 2.16 5.46
N ARG A 162 -9.44 3.06 5.87
CA ARG A 162 -9.79 4.29 6.55
C ARG A 162 -8.82 5.42 6.25
N PHE A 163 -9.36 6.64 6.27
CA PHE A 163 -8.60 7.89 6.28
C PHE A 163 -8.94 8.71 7.52
N ASP A 164 -7.92 9.28 8.12
CA ASP A 164 -8.05 10.29 9.16
C ASP A 164 -7.78 11.67 8.53
N PHE A 165 -8.79 12.55 8.52
CA PHE A 165 -8.69 13.91 7.99
C PHE A 165 -8.51 14.91 9.12
N PHE A 166 -7.75 15.97 8.85
CA PHE A 166 -7.70 17.12 9.74
C PHE A 166 -9.06 17.83 9.77
N GLY A 167 -9.44 18.33 10.93
CA GLY A 167 -10.67 19.10 11.11
C GLY A 167 -11.93 18.25 11.25
N GLU A 168 -13.05 18.93 11.17
CA GLU A 168 -14.39 18.33 11.25
C GLU A 168 -15.02 18.26 9.85
N LEU A 169 -15.28 17.05 9.38
CA LEU A 169 -16.10 16.82 8.19
C LEU A 169 -17.54 16.62 8.64
N PRO A 170 -18.50 17.47 8.23
CA PRO A 170 -19.90 17.34 8.61
C PRO A 170 -20.49 15.98 8.22
N GLY A 171 -21.30 15.40 9.11
CA GLY A 171 -21.86 14.06 8.90
C GLY A 171 -23.11 14.02 8.01
N ASP A 172 -23.77 15.14 7.81
CA ASP A 172 -25.00 15.30 7.01
C ASP A 172 -24.79 14.94 5.53
N ARG A 173 -23.59 15.18 5.00
CA ARG A 173 -23.21 14.87 3.61
C ARG A 173 -22.52 13.52 3.41
N LEU A 174 -22.40 12.70 4.46
CA LEU A 174 -21.72 11.39 4.36
C LEU A 174 -22.35 10.47 3.31
N HIS A 175 -23.67 10.53 3.17
CA HIS A 175 -24.40 9.74 2.17
C HIS A 175 -24.04 10.12 0.72
N GLU A 176 -23.65 11.37 0.46
CA GLU A 176 -23.17 11.81 -0.85
C GLU A 176 -21.77 11.20 -1.15
N VAL A 177 -20.88 11.19 -0.15
CA VAL A 177 -19.56 10.53 -0.26
C VAL A 177 -19.73 9.05 -0.59
N GLU A 178 -20.58 8.33 0.16
CA GLU A 178 -20.86 6.91 -0.07
C GLU A 178 -21.44 6.68 -1.47
N LYS A 179 -22.39 7.52 -1.88
CA LYS A 179 -23.01 7.42 -3.21
C LYS A 179 -22.00 7.61 -4.33
N ILE A 180 -21.18 8.68 -4.28
CA ILE A 180 -20.17 8.96 -5.31
C ILE A 180 -19.15 7.82 -5.40
N ALA A 181 -18.66 7.33 -4.26
CA ALA A 181 -17.73 6.22 -4.24
C ALA A 181 -18.34 4.96 -4.88
N ASN A 182 -19.58 4.61 -4.53
CA ASN A 182 -20.27 3.44 -5.07
C ASN A 182 -20.65 3.58 -6.55
N ASP A 183 -21.02 4.78 -7.02
CA ASP A 183 -21.27 5.03 -8.44
C ASP A 183 -20.01 4.77 -9.29
N LEU A 184 -18.83 5.10 -8.75
CA LEU A 184 -17.53 4.81 -9.40
C LEU A 184 -17.17 3.33 -9.34
N ILE A 185 -17.31 2.69 -8.17
CA ILE A 185 -16.99 1.28 -7.93
C ILE A 185 -17.84 0.36 -8.82
N THR A 186 -19.12 0.66 -8.97
CA THR A 186 -20.07 -0.20 -9.72
C THR A 186 -20.03 0.00 -11.23
N LYS A 187 -19.36 1.05 -11.71
CA LYS A 187 -19.15 1.28 -13.15
C LYS A 187 -17.95 0.45 -13.61
N PRO A 188 -18.11 -0.53 -14.52
CA PRO A 188 -16.99 -1.30 -15.07
C PRO A 188 -15.91 -0.39 -15.68
N THR A 189 -14.73 -0.38 -15.07
CA THR A 189 -13.62 0.49 -15.49
C THR A 189 -12.30 -0.19 -15.13
N ASP A 190 -11.33 -0.14 -16.05
CA ASP A 190 -9.99 -0.66 -15.78
C ASP A 190 -9.24 0.23 -14.77
N ILE A 191 -8.45 -0.42 -13.93
CA ILE A 191 -7.53 0.20 -12.98
C ILE A 191 -6.12 -0.08 -13.47
N VAL A 192 -5.36 0.98 -13.72
CA VAL A 192 -4.01 0.89 -14.27
C VAL A 192 -3.01 1.52 -13.31
N MET A 193 -1.91 0.82 -13.07
CA MET A 193 -0.75 1.36 -12.35
C MET A 193 0.26 1.88 -13.38
N GLU A 194 0.28 3.18 -13.61
CA GLU A 194 1.20 3.83 -14.54
C GLU A 194 2.56 4.06 -13.87
N PRO A 195 3.68 3.52 -14.42
CA PRO A 195 4.99 3.74 -13.83
C PRO A 195 5.49 5.17 -14.07
N GLU A 196 6.22 5.73 -13.12
CA GLU A 196 7.00 6.95 -13.31
C GLU A 196 8.24 6.63 -14.16
N PRO A 197 8.51 7.39 -15.26
CA PRO A 197 9.66 7.12 -16.13
C PRO A 197 11.03 7.18 -15.43
N LEU A 198 11.14 7.93 -14.33
CA LEU A 198 12.41 8.11 -13.61
C LEU A 198 12.77 6.93 -12.72
N THR A 199 11.79 6.13 -12.29
CA THR A 199 12.01 5.01 -11.36
C THR A 199 10.85 4.03 -11.36
N LYS A 200 11.16 2.75 -11.24
CA LYS A 200 10.16 1.68 -11.10
C LYS A 200 9.51 1.59 -9.70
N ASP A 201 9.91 2.44 -8.77
CA ASP A 201 9.36 2.46 -7.41
C ASP A 201 8.21 3.45 -7.23
N ILE A 202 7.93 4.30 -8.22
CA ILE A 202 6.84 5.27 -8.19
C ILE A 202 5.82 4.91 -9.27
N HIS A 203 4.57 4.88 -8.87
CA HIS A 203 3.44 4.60 -9.75
C HIS A 203 2.30 5.58 -9.51
N TYR A 204 1.43 5.68 -10.51
CA TYR A 204 0.19 6.44 -10.46
C TYR A 204 -0.97 5.48 -10.68
N TRP A 205 -1.85 5.39 -9.69
CA TRP A 205 -3.10 4.68 -9.83
C TRP A 205 -4.06 5.52 -10.69
N ARG A 206 -4.53 4.94 -11.78
CA ARG A 206 -5.51 5.57 -12.68
C ARG A 206 -6.76 4.70 -12.79
N CYS A 207 -7.93 5.35 -12.65
CA CYS A 207 -9.23 4.76 -12.99
C CYS A 207 -10.09 5.83 -13.66
N GLY A 208 -10.30 5.71 -14.95
CA GLY A 208 -10.92 6.77 -15.75
C GLY A 208 -10.14 8.09 -15.65
N GLU A 209 -10.81 9.15 -15.22
CA GLU A 209 -10.22 10.48 -15.04
C GLU A 209 -9.49 10.66 -13.69
N ILE A 210 -9.62 9.70 -12.77
CA ILE A 210 -9.00 9.81 -11.45
C ILE A 210 -7.56 9.35 -11.54
N LEU A 211 -6.63 10.19 -11.07
CA LEU A 211 -5.20 9.93 -11.02
C LEU A 211 -4.68 10.20 -9.60
N ILE A 212 -4.03 9.22 -8.97
CA ILE A 212 -3.53 9.34 -7.59
C ILE A 212 -2.12 8.72 -7.54
N PRO A 213 -1.08 9.44 -7.04
CA PRO A 213 0.23 8.83 -6.79
C PRO A 213 0.09 7.74 -5.73
N CYS A 214 0.45 6.50 -6.09
CA CYS A 214 0.32 5.37 -5.20
C CYS A 214 1.33 4.27 -5.50
N GLY A 215 2.03 3.79 -4.47
CA GLY A 215 2.97 2.66 -4.56
C GLY A 215 2.42 1.37 -3.94
N GLY A 216 1.11 1.27 -3.71
CA GLY A 216 0.46 0.08 -3.17
C GLY A 216 0.03 -0.92 -4.23
N THR A 217 -0.56 -2.01 -3.79
CA THR A 217 -1.09 -3.05 -4.69
C THR A 217 -2.60 -2.88 -4.90
N HIS A 218 -3.05 -3.05 -6.14
CA HIS A 218 -4.43 -2.80 -6.55
C HIS A 218 -4.99 -3.92 -7.43
N VAL A 219 -6.32 -4.04 -7.47
CA VAL A 219 -7.00 -4.88 -8.47
C VAL A 219 -6.95 -4.23 -9.85
N ARG A 220 -7.15 -5.01 -10.91
CA ARG A 220 -7.05 -4.56 -12.31
C ARG A 220 -8.31 -3.90 -12.84
N SER A 221 -9.45 -4.09 -12.16
CA SER A 221 -10.73 -3.56 -12.61
C SER A 221 -11.68 -3.35 -11.44
N THR A 222 -12.57 -2.37 -11.57
CA THR A 222 -13.69 -2.19 -10.63
C THR A 222 -14.63 -3.40 -10.58
N THR A 223 -14.64 -4.25 -11.61
CA THR A 223 -15.44 -5.49 -11.64
C THR A 223 -15.02 -6.52 -10.57
N GLU A 224 -13.84 -6.35 -9.97
CA GLU A 224 -13.34 -7.17 -8.86
C GLU A 224 -13.77 -6.63 -7.49
N LEU A 225 -14.43 -5.49 -7.46
CA LEU A 225 -14.86 -4.80 -6.26
C LEU A 225 -16.34 -5.06 -5.97
N ALA A 226 -16.74 -4.76 -4.74
CA ALA A 226 -18.14 -4.72 -4.33
C ALA A 226 -18.47 -3.32 -3.77
N PRO A 227 -19.74 -2.94 -3.70
CA PRO A 227 -20.13 -1.71 -3.04
C PRO A 227 -19.63 -1.64 -1.60
N ILE A 228 -19.42 -0.42 -1.12
CA ILE A 228 -18.91 -0.17 0.23
C ILE A 228 -19.94 0.56 1.09
N LYS A 229 -19.86 0.31 2.39
CA LYS A 229 -20.51 1.12 3.42
C LYS A 229 -19.49 2.06 4.03
N VAL A 230 -19.82 3.36 4.07
CA VAL A 230 -18.93 4.38 4.65
C VAL A 230 -19.41 4.75 6.05
N LYS A 231 -18.46 4.78 6.99
CA LYS A 231 -18.70 5.20 8.37
C LYS A 231 -17.85 6.41 8.71
N ARG A 232 -18.46 7.40 9.37
CA ARG A 232 -17.78 8.56 9.94
C ARG A 232 -17.62 8.38 11.43
N THR A 233 -16.42 8.68 11.96
CA THR A 233 -16.14 8.68 13.41
C THR A 233 -15.34 9.92 13.77
N LYS A 234 -15.75 10.67 14.78
CA LYS A 234 -14.97 11.78 15.33
C LYS A 234 -13.83 11.22 16.21
N LYS A 235 -12.60 11.64 15.96
CA LYS A 235 -11.40 11.25 16.70
C LYS A 235 -10.81 12.46 17.42
N GLY A 236 -11.27 12.71 18.66
CA GLY A 236 -10.91 13.92 19.40
C GLY A 236 -11.54 15.18 18.78
N GLN A 237 -10.89 16.34 19.00
CA GLN A 237 -11.41 17.63 18.57
C GLN A 237 -11.05 18.03 17.13
N THR A 238 -9.97 17.48 16.60
CA THR A 238 -9.33 17.98 15.37
C THR A 238 -9.21 16.92 14.26
N THR A 239 -9.88 15.79 14.40
CA THR A 239 -9.73 14.69 13.43
C THR A 239 -11.08 14.01 13.16
N THR A 240 -11.43 13.88 11.90
CA THR A 240 -12.55 13.05 11.44
C THR A 240 -12.01 11.83 10.70
N ARG A 241 -12.47 10.65 11.07
CA ARG A 241 -12.20 9.39 10.39
C ARG A 241 -13.35 9.04 9.47
N LEU A 242 -13.02 8.75 8.21
CA LEU A 242 -13.89 8.02 7.28
C LEU A 242 -13.31 6.62 7.08
N SER A 243 -14.13 5.60 7.26
CA SER A 243 -13.76 4.20 7.03
C SER A 243 -14.78 3.53 6.13
N CYS A 244 -14.34 2.50 5.39
CA CYS A 244 -15.22 1.72 4.55
C CYS A 244 -14.96 0.22 4.69
N VAL A 245 -16.03 -0.54 4.52
CA VAL A 245 -16.04 -2.00 4.40
C VAL A 245 -16.95 -2.40 3.25
N PHE A 246 -16.74 -3.56 2.66
CA PHE A 246 -17.66 -4.12 1.67
C PHE A 246 -19.01 -4.47 2.29
N VAL A 247 -20.11 -4.38 1.49
CA VAL A 247 -21.49 -4.73 1.89
C VAL A 247 -21.82 -6.11 1.41
#